data_a0caf4a96fd8a0f39801b31784a2c9bb
#
_entry.id   a0caf4a96fd8a0f39801b31784a2c9bb
#
_cell.length_a   1.000
_cell.length_b   1.000
_cell.length_c   1.000
_cell.angle_alpha   90.00
_cell.angle_beta   90.00
_cell.angle_gamma   90.00
#
_symmetry.space_group_name_H-M   'P 1'
#
loop_
_entity.id
_entity.type
_entity.pdbx_description
1 polymer ?
#
loop_
_entity_poly.entity_id
_entity_poly.type
_entity_poly.pdbx_seq_one_letter_code
_entity_poly.pdbx_strand_id
1 'polypeptide(L)'
;MNTGNVIIRLEKKEEHREVENMVRESFWNVYRPGCLEHYVLNQLRDDPAFVPELDFVMELDGRLIGQNMFMRAEIKADDGRDIPIMAMGPICITPELKRKGYGKTLLDFSLKKAQELGCGAVCFEGNIDFYGKSGFVQASEFGIRYHELPEGEDASFFLCKELIPGYLDGISGEYEPPQGYFVDEAEAEEFDKEFPVKEKLKLPGQIF
;
A
#
# COMPACT_ATOMS: atom_id res chain seq x y z
N MET A 1 -16.32 -25.97 9.68
CA MET A 1 -16.03 -24.96 8.64
C MET A 1 -14.68 -25.34 8.08
N ASN A 2 -14.58 -25.66 6.79
CA ASN A 2 -13.31 -26.00 6.16
C ASN A 2 -12.53 -24.68 6.04
N THR A 3 -11.61 -24.43 6.97
CA THR A 3 -10.68 -23.31 6.85
C THR A 3 -9.65 -23.72 5.81
N GLY A 4 -9.80 -23.22 4.59
CA GLY A 4 -8.84 -23.46 3.52
C GLY A 4 -7.41 -23.14 3.98
N ASN A 5 -6.42 -23.74 3.34
CA ASN A 5 -5.02 -23.55 3.67
C ASN A 5 -4.56 -22.17 3.19
N VAL A 6 -4.33 -21.24 4.13
CA VAL A 6 -3.82 -19.87 3.85
C VAL A 6 -2.31 -19.87 4.01
N ILE A 7 -1.60 -19.40 2.99
CA ILE A 7 -0.15 -19.23 2.99
C ILE A 7 0.16 -17.79 2.60
N ILE A 8 1.08 -17.14 3.33
CA ILE A 8 1.66 -15.85 2.95
C ILE A 8 3.14 -16.09 2.69
N ARG A 9 3.59 -15.68 1.52
CA ARG A 9 4.96 -15.87 1.06
C ARG A 9 5.41 -14.71 0.17
N LEU A 10 6.68 -14.65 -0.15
CA LEU A 10 7.18 -13.69 -1.14
C LEU A 10 6.59 -14.00 -2.52
N GLU A 11 6.34 -12.94 -3.27
CA GLU A 11 5.98 -13.00 -4.68
C GLU A 11 7.12 -13.61 -5.50
N LYS A 12 6.77 -14.36 -6.55
CA LYS A 12 7.75 -14.86 -7.51
C LYS A 12 7.65 -14.07 -8.81
N LYS A 13 8.78 -13.90 -9.48
CA LYS A 13 8.85 -13.15 -10.74
C LYS A 13 7.87 -13.69 -11.81
N GLU A 14 7.67 -15.00 -11.86
CA GLU A 14 6.77 -15.65 -12.81
C GLU A 14 5.31 -15.33 -12.55
N GLU A 15 4.98 -14.82 -11.36
CA GLU A 15 3.62 -14.48 -10.91
C GLU A 15 3.27 -13.00 -11.13
N HIS A 16 4.23 -12.15 -11.50
CA HIS A 16 4.03 -10.69 -11.62
C HIS A 16 2.77 -10.35 -12.41
N ARG A 17 2.57 -10.96 -13.58
CA ARG A 17 1.39 -10.68 -14.41
C ARG A 17 0.07 -11.13 -13.76
N GLU A 18 0.05 -12.26 -13.07
CA GLU A 18 -1.13 -12.73 -12.35
C GLU A 18 -1.46 -11.81 -11.19
N VAL A 19 -0.44 -11.34 -10.45
CA VAL A 19 -0.60 -10.40 -9.33
C VAL A 19 -1.06 -9.03 -9.81
N GLU A 20 -0.50 -8.51 -10.91
CA GLU A 20 -0.96 -7.26 -11.54
C GLU A 20 -2.45 -7.36 -11.92
N ASN A 21 -2.85 -8.47 -12.54
CA ASN A 21 -4.26 -8.67 -12.86
C ASN A 21 -5.14 -8.77 -11.60
N MET A 22 -4.68 -9.44 -10.55
CA MET A 22 -5.39 -9.53 -9.26
C MET A 22 -5.55 -8.15 -8.62
N VAL A 23 -4.51 -7.32 -8.63
CA VAL A 23 -4.56 -5.93 -8.14
C VAL A 23 -5.54 -5.13 -9.00
N ARG A 24 -5.44 -5.23 -10.34
CA ARG A 24 -6.37 -4.58 -11.27
C ARG A 24 -7.82 -4.92 -10.97
N GLU A 25 -8.16 -6.20 -10.81
CA GLU A 25 -9.50 -6.67 -10.48
C GLU A 25 -9.99 -6.13 -9.12
N SER A 26 -9.07 -6.01 -8.17
CA SER A 26 -9.38 -5.57 -6.80
C SER A 26 -9.68 -4.07 -6.68
N PHE A 27 -9.09 -3.26 -7.57
CA PHE A 27 -9.21 -1.79 -7.56
C PHE A 27 -10.06 -1.23 -8.70
N TRP A 28 -10.48 -2.07 -9.67
CA TRP A 28 -11.22 -1.59 -10.84
C TRP A 28 -12.50 -0.86 -10.46
N ASN A 29 -12.61 0.41 -10.90
CA ASN A 29 -13.73 1.31 -10.60
C ASN A 29 -13.94 1.60 -9.09
N VAL A 30 -12.93 1.41 -8.24
CA VAL A 30 -13.06 1.70 -6.80
C VAL A 30 -12.86 3.18 -6.52
N TYR A 31 -11.71 3.74 -6.83
CA TYR A 31 -11.36 5.13 -6.52
C TYR A 31 -11.52 6.08 -7.70
N ARG A 32 -11.51 5.54 -8.91
CA ARG A 32 -11.66 6.24 -10.18
C ARG A 32 -12.25 5.31 -11.23
N PRO A 33 -12.71 5.82 -12.40
CA PRO A 33 -13.01 4.99 -13.56
C PRO A 33 -11.75 4.21 -14.01
N GLY A 34 -11.81 2.89 -14.02
CA GLY A 34 -10.62 2.03 -14.17
C GLY A 34 -9.82 1.90 -12.88
N CYS A 35 -8.50 1.75 -12.97
CA CYS A 35 -7.57 1.81 -11.83
C CYS A 35 -6.15 2.08 -12.31
N LEU A 36 -5.28 2.55 -11.41
CA LEU A 36 -3.85 2.77 -11.67
C LEU A 36 -2.96 1.80 -10.87
N GLU A 37 -3.51 1.18 -9.84
CA GLU A 37 -2.77 0.42 -8.83
C GLU A 37 -1.97 -0.74 -9.40
N HIS A 38 -2.45 -1.38 -10.47
CA HIS A 38 -1.71 -2.46 -11.14
C HIS A 38 -0.49 -1.95 -11.93
N TYR A 39 -0.57 -0.73 -12.48
CA TYR A 39 0.57 -0.07 -13.09
C TYR A 39 1.55 0.44 -12.03
N VAL A 40 1.05 1.06 -10.95
CA VAL A 40 1.87 1.42 -9.78
C VAL A 40 2.66 0.20 -9.30
N LEU A 41 2.00 -0.93 -9.07
CA LEU A 41 2.66 -2.17 -8.66
C LEU A 41 3.78 -2.58 -9.63
N ASN A 42 3.53 -2.51 -10.93
CA ASN A 42 4.51 -2.86 -11.96
C ASN A 42 5.76 -1.96 -11.87
N GLN A 43 5.58 -0.63 -11.86
CA GLN A 43 6.70 0.30 -11.83
C GLN A 43 7.46 0.30 -10.48
N LEU A 44 6.79 0.05 -9.36
CA LEU A 44 7.43 -0.01 -8.04
C LEU A 44 8.47 -1.14 -7.94
N ARG A 45 8.30 -2.24 -8.66
CA ARG A 45 9.27 -3.34 -8.65
C ARG A 45 10.63 -2.97 -9.23
N ASP A 46 10.68 -1.98 -10.12
CA ASP A 46 11.92 -1.46 -10.73
C ASP A 46 12.45 -0.21 -10.01
N ASP A 47 11.73 0.30 -8.99
CA ASP A 47 12.14 1.45 -8.20
C ASP A 47 13.26 1.08 -7.21
N PRO A 48 14.33 1.92 -7.07
CA PRO A 48 15.40 1.68 -6.10
C PRO A 48 14.95 1.59 -4.64
N ALA A 49 13.81 2.20 -4.31
CA ALA A 49 13.22 2.15 -2.98
C ALA A 49 12.49 0.83 -2.68
N PHE A 50 12.25 -0.02 -3.67
CA PHE A 50 11.57 -1.30 -3.50
C PHE A 50 12.24 -2.21 -2.47
N VAL A 51 11.43 -2.91 -1.67
CA VAL A 51 11.90 -3.85 -0.63
C VAL A 51 11.44 -5.26 -1.00
N PRO A 52 12.20 -6.02 -1.80
CA PRO A 52 11.79 -7.34 -2.29
C PRO A 52 11.55 -8.35 -1.16
N GLU A 53 12.17 -8.17 0.01
CA GLU A 53 11.95 -9.00 1.20
C GLU A 53 10.58 -8.77 1.84
N LEU A 54 9.84 -7.75 1.40
CA LEU A 54 8.51 -7.38 1.89
C LEU A 54 7.46 -7.32 0.76
N ASP A 55 7.74 -8.00 -0.34
CA ASP A 55 6.78 -8.18 -1.43
C ASP A 55 6.03 -9.50 -1.27
N PHE A 56 4.83 -9.43 -0.70
CA PHE A 56 4.08 -10.61 -0.27
C PHE A 56 2.86 -10.87 -1.13
N VAL A 57 2.64 -12.15 -1.38
CA VAL A 57 1.36 -12.68 -1.87
C VAL A 57 0.71 -13.57 -0.81
N MET A 58 -0.62 -13.59 -0.81
CA MET A 58 -1.42 -14.50 -0.01
C MET A 58 -2.11 -15.51 -0.91
N GLU A 59 -1.99 -16.78 -0.57
CA GLU A 59 -2.68 -17.89 -1.22
C GLU A 59 -3.77 -18.48 -0.34
N LEU A 60 -4.82 -18.94 -0.95
CA LEU A 60 -5.85 -19.80 -0.36
C LEU A 60 -6.02 -21.04 -1.23
N ASP A 61 -5.69 -22.21 -0.67
CA ASP A 61 -5.75 -23.51 -1.39
C ASP A 61 -4.98 -23.49 -2.73
N GLY A 62 -3.83 -22.81 -2.78
CA GLY A 62 -2.95 -22.71 -3.95
C GLY A 62 -3.37 -21.65 -4.99
N ARG A 63 -4.40 -20.84 -4.72
CA ARG A 63 -4.80 -19.70 -5.54
C ARG A 63 -4.36 -18.40 -4.91
N LEU A 64 -3.79 -17.49 -5.69
CA LEU A 64 -3.47 -16.14 -5.25
C LEU A 64 -4.75 -15.35 -4.94
N ILE A 65 -4.81 -14.76 -3.74
CA ILE A 65 -5.97 -14.02 -3.25
C ILE A 65 -5.65 -12.64 -2.71
N GLY A 66 -4.39 -12.30 -2.54
CA GLY A 66 -3.99 -11.00 -2.02
C GLY A 66 -2.52 -10.70 -2.24
N GLN A 67 -2.19 -9.43 -2.16
CA GLN A 67 -0.83 -8.90 -2.35
C GLN A 67 -0.62 -7.68 -1.45
N ASN A 68 0.62 -7.48 -0.97
CA ASN A 68 1.09 -6.29 -0.29
C ASN A 68 2.59 -6.12 -0.51
N MET A 69 3.05 -4.89 -0.75
CA MET A 69 4.46 -4.58 -0.93
C MET A 69 4.88 -3.34 -0.14
N PHE A 70 6.20 -3.18 0.04
CA PHE A 70 6.77 -2.04 0.76
C PHE A 70 7.86 -1.35 -0.03
N MET A 71 7.97 -0.05 0.21
CA MET A 71 8.99 0.84 -0.33
C MET A 71 9.76 1.50 0.81
N ARG A 72 11.06 1.69 0.66
CA ARG A 72 11.81 2.59 1.56
C ARG A 72 11.32 4.01 1.37
N ALA A 73 11.15 4.70 2.46
CA ALA A 73 10.75 6.10 2.50
C ALA A 73 11.43 6.80 3.68
N GLU A 74 11.24 8.08 3.78
CA GLU A 74 11.80 8.87 4.87
C GLU A 74 10.86 10.01 5.26
N ILE A 75 10.98 10.45 6.50
CA ILE A 75 10.40 11.70 6.97
C ILE A 75 11.53 12.71 7.00
N LYS A 76 11.36 13.84 6.32
CA LYS A 76 12.23 15.00 6.43
C LYS A 76 11.87 15.75 7.72
N ALA A 77 12.61 15.48 8.78
CA ALA A 77 12.36 16.09 10.08
C ALA A 77 12.66 17.59 10.06
N ASP A 78 11.88 18.37 10.81
CA ASP A 78 12.03 19.83 10.91
C ASP A 78 13.38 20.25 11.50
N ASP A 79 14.07 19.36 12.20
CA ASP A 79 15.42 19.57 12.73
C ASP A 79 16.55 19.20 11.74
N GLY A 80 16.19 18.81 10.50
CA GLY A 80 17.12 18.51 9.43
C GLY A 80 17.59 17.07 9.35
N ARG A 81 17.06 16.16 10.19
CA ARG A 81 17.34 14.72 10.08
C ARG A 81 16.44 14.06 9.04
N ASP A 82 16.97 13.06 8.36
CA ASP A 82 16.19 12.14 7.55
C ASP A 82 15.87 10.90 8.41
N ILE A 83 14.60 10.66 8.67
CA ILE A 83 14.14 9.56 9.52
C ILE A 83 13.67 8.40 8.61
N PRO A 84 14.40 7.28 8.55
CA PRO A 84 14.04 6.15 7.69
C PRO A 84 12.72 5.53 8.14
N ILE A 85 11.81 5.37 7.22
CA ILE A 85 10.54 4.67 7.41
C ILE A 85 10.27 3.78 6.19
N MET A 86 9.10 3.16 6.13
CA MET A 86 8.61 2.53 4.90
C MET A 86 7.24 3.09 4.52
N ALA A 87 7.00 3.17 3.22
CA ALA A 87 5.67 3.27 2.64
C ALA A 87 5.15 1.86 2.32
N MET A 88 3.83 1.69 2.25
CA MET A 88 3.20 0.40 2.00
C MET A 88 2.09 0.54 0.96
N GLY A 89 2.00 -0.41 0.07
CA GLY A 89 0.94 -0.49 -0.94
C GLY A 89 1.45 -0.53 -2.38
N PRO A 90 0.56 -0.91 -3.31
CA PRO A 90 -0.82 -1.28 -3.07
C PRO A 90 -0.96 -2.51 -2.18
N ILE A 91 -2.06 -2.62 -1.42
CA ILE A 91 -2.46 -3.83 -0.71
C ILE A 91 -3.86 -4.22 -1.15
N CYS A 92 -4.06 -5.46 -1.51
CA CYS A 92 -5.37 -5.92 -1.95
C CYS A 92 -5.72 -7.34 -1.48
N ILE A 93 -7.00 -7.64 -1.53
CA ILE A 93 -7.58 -8.98 -1.50
C ILE A 93 -8.60 -9.06 -2.64
N THR A 94 -8.64 -10.19 -3.34
CA THR A 94 -9.58 -10.43 -4.44
C THR A 94 -11.01 -10.08 -4.04
N PRO A 95 -11.83 -9.47 -4.94
CA PRO A 95 -13.13 -8.90 -4.59
C PRO A 95 -14.06 -9.85 -3.86
N GLU A 96 -14.12 -11.12 -4.27
CA GLU A 96 -15.00 -12.15 -3.71
C GLU A 96 -14.60 -12.60 -2.29
N LEU A 97 -13.38 -12.26 -1.85
CA LEU A 97 -12.85 -12.61 -0.53
C LEU A 97 -12.69 -11.40 0.40
N LYS A 98 -13.06 -10.20 -0.05
CA LYS A 98 -13.09 -9.00 0.80
C LYS A 98 -14.01 -9.20 2.02
N ARG A 99 -13.69 -8.51 3.11
CA ARG A 99 -14.45 -8.52 4.40
C ARG A 99 -14.52 -9.88 5.12
N LYS A 100 -13.64 -10.82 4.77
CA LYS A 100 -13.52 -12.15 5.42
C LYS A 100 -12.31 -12.27 6.36
N GLY A 101 -11.62 -11.14 6.63
CA GLY A 101 -10.46 -11.09 7.54
C GLY A 101 -9.11 -11.24 6.85
N TYR A 102 -9.05 -11.72 5.61
CA TYR A 102 -7.78 -11.97 4.90
C TYR A 102 -6.90 -10.71 4.79
N GLY A 103 -7.49 -9.55 4.49
CA GLY A 103 -6.74 -8.29 4.41
C GLY A 103 -6.04 -7.93 5.71
N LYS A 104 -6.71 -8.10 6.85
CA LYS A 104 -6.10 -7.87 8.16
C LYS A 104 -4.98 -8.88 8.44
N THR A 105 -5.18 -10.15 8.10
CA THR A 105 -4.17 -11.20 8.27
C THR A 105 -2.92 -10.89 7.43
N LEU A 106 -3.08 -10.50 6.16
CA LEU A 106 -1.98 -10.11 5.29
C LEU A 106 -1.25 -8.88 5.84
N LEU A 107 -1.99 -7.84 6.22
CA LEU A 107 -1.45 -6.60 6.77
C LEU A 107 -0.63 -6.87 8.04
N ASP A 108 -1.20 -7.55 9.02
CA ASP A 108 -0.54 -7.81 10.30
C ASP A 108 0.73 -8.66 10.12
N PHE A 109 0.69 -9.64 9.22
CA PHE A 109 1.88 -10.44 8.85
C PHE A 109 2.97 -9.55 8.23
N SER A 110 2.60 -8.72 7.25
CA SER A 110 3.53 -7.85 6.53
C SER A 110 4.19 -6.83 7.47
N LEU A 111 3.40 -6.21 8.37
CA LEU A 111 3.92 -5.26 9.37
C LEU A 111 4.90 -5.92 10.34
N LYS A 112 4.61 -7.15 10.78
CA LYS A 112 5.52 -7.92 11.62
C LYS A 112 6.84 -8.19 10.89
N LYS A 113 6.79 -8.54 9.60
CA LYS A 113 8.00 -8.75 8.78
C LYS A 113 8.78 -7.48 8.57
N ALA A 114 8.12 -6.34 8.34
CA ALA A 114 8.78 -5.04 8.25
C ALA A 114 9.50 -4.69 9.58
N GLN A 115 8.86 -4.93 10.73
CA GLN A 115 9.47 -4.74 12.04
C GLN A 115 10.70 -5.66 12.23
N GLU A 116 10.61 -6.94 11.84
CA GLU A 116 11.72 -7.90 11.90
C GLU A 116 12.93 -7.45 11.05
N LEU A 117 12.70 -6.69 9.96
CA LEU A 117 13.74 -6.06 9.15
C LEU A 117 14.24 -4.71 9.71
N GLY A 118 13.75 -4.29 10.87
CA GLY A 118 14.18 -3.05 11.53
C GLY A 118 13.42 -1.79 11.10
N CYS A 119 12.29 -1.92 10.40
CA CYS A 119 11.42 -0.79 10.09
C CYS A 119 10.85 -0.20 11.39
N GLY A 120 11.13 1.09 11.65
CA GLY A 120 10.67 1.77 12.85
C GLY A 120 9.23 2.27 12.76
N ALA A 121 8.80 2.71 11.57
CA ALA A 121 7.45 3.19 11.32
C ALA A 121 7.05 3.00 9.85
N VAL A 122 5.74 2.96 9.60
CA VAL A 122 5.14 2.87 8.26
C VAL A 122 4.16 4.01 8.08
N CYS A 123 4.29 4.74 6.96
CA CYS A 123 3.37 5.79 6.54
C CYS A 123 2.81 5.50 5.14
N PHE A 124 1.55 5.79 4.93
CA PHE A 124 0.90 5.63 3.61
C PHE A 124 -0.49 6.28 3.59
N GLU A 125 -1.10 6.33 2.41
CA GLU A 125 -2.46 6.81 2.21
C GLU A 125 -3.48 5.67 2.38
N GLY A 126 -4.47 5.85 3.23
CA GLY A 126 -5.45 4.80 3.49
C GLY A 126 -6.68 5.25 4.28
N ASN A 127 -7.64 4.32 4.42
CA ASN A 127 -8.85 4.56 5.19
C ASN A 127 -8.67 4.08 6.63
N ILE A 128 -8.75 5.00 7.59
CA ILE A 128 -8.59 4.73 9.03
C ILE A 128 -9.58 3.69 9.56
N ASP A 129 -10.79 3.57 9.01
CA ASP A 129 -11.78 2.59 9.44
C ASP A 129 -11.31 1.14 9.25
N PHE A 130 -10.44 0.91 8.28
CA PHE A 130 -9.81 -0.38 8.07
C PHE A 130 -8.49 -0.50 8.82
N TYR A 131 -7.56 0.43 8.59
CA TYR A 131 -6.18 0.34 9.08
C TYR A 131 -6.05 0.62 10.58
N GLY A 132 -6.94 1.40 11.17
CA GLY A 132 -7.00 1.64 12.62
C GLY A 132 -7.16 0.35 13.44
N LYS A 133 -7.78 -0.70 12.87
CA LYS A 133 -7.89 -2.03 13.50
C LYS A 133 -6.55 -2.77 13.60
N SER A 134 -5.53 -2.32 12.88
CA SER A 134 -4.15 -2.81 12.96
C SER A 134 -3.23 -1.79 13.64
N GLY A 135 -3.80 -0.76 14.30
CA GLY A 135 -3.08 0.20 15.13
C GLY A 135 -2.48 1.37 14.36
N PHE A 136 -2.94 1.67 13.14
CA PHE A 136 -2.63 2.92 12.47
C PHE A 136 -3.46 4.05 13.06
N VAL A 137 -2.88 5.24 13.07
CA VAL A 137 -3.51 6.51 13.42
C VAL A 137 -3.26 7.52 12.31
N GLN A 138 -3.87 8.70 12.38
CA GLN A 138 -3.50 9.78 11.48
C GLN A 138 -2.06 10.20 11.74
N ALA A 139 -1.27 10.42 10.70
CA ALA A 139 0.15 10.77 10.82
C ALA A 139 0.36 12.10 11.56
N SER A 140 -0.63 12.98 11.54
CA SER A 140 -0.65 14.23 12.31
C SER A 140 -0.55 14.03 13.83
N GLU A 141 -0.95 12.86 14.35
CA GLU A 141 -0.79 12.54 15.80
C GLU A 141 0.69 12.40 16.19
N PHE A 142 1.56 12.09 15.23
CA PHE A 142 3.02 12.08 15.38
C PHE A 142 3.69 13.40 14.93
N GLY A 143 2.90 14.44 14.55
CA GLY A 143 3.45 15.68 14.01
C GLY A 143 4.01 15.56 12.58
N ILE A 144 3.61 14.52 11.83
CA ILE A 144 4.06 14.30 10.46
C ILE A 144 3.03 14.86 9.48
N ARG A 145 3.51 15.71 8.56
CA ARG A 145 2.72 16.36 7.51
C ARG A 145 2.90 15.61 6.19
N TYR A 146 1.87 15.67 5.36
CA TYR A 146 1.95 15.16 3.99
C TYR A 146 2.52 16.24 3.06
N HIS A 147 3.42 15.85 2.17
CA HIS A 147 4.09 16.73 1.21
C HIS A 147 3.08 17.56 0.40
N GLU A 148 3.40 18.84 0.20
CA GLU A 148 2.59 19.80 -0.57
C GLU A 148 1.12 19.95 -0.15
N LEU A 149 0.70 19.32 0.94
CA LEU A 149 -0.66 19.54 1.45
C LEU A 149 -0.72 20.88 2.20
N PRO A 150 -1.55 21.84 1.76
CA PRO A 150 -1.66 23.13 2.42
C PRO A 150 -2.06 23.01 3.90
N GLU A 151 -1.57 23.92 4.73
CA GLU A 151 -1.94 23.96 6.15
C GLU A 151 -3.45 24.16 6.31
N GLY A 152 -4.07 23.29 7.11
CA GLY A 152 -5.51 23.28 7.37
C GLY A 152 -6.35 22.45 6.42
N GLU A 153 -5.75 21.86 5.37
CA GLU A 153 -6.43 20.89 4.53
C GLU A 153 -6.56 19.52 5.23
N ASP A 154 -7.55 18.75 4.80
CA ASP A 154 -7.83 17.43 5.38
C ASP A 154 -6.75 16.39 5.02
N ALA A 155 -5.98 15.99 6.03
CA ALA A 155 -4.96 14.94 5.94
C ALA A 155 -5.43 13.61 6.54
N SER A 156 -6.72 13.39 6.73
CA SER A 156 -7.27 12.19 7.38
C SER A 156 -6.97 10.89 6.63
N PHE A 157 -6.64 10.99 5.34
CA PHE A 157 -6.19 9.87 4.50
C PHE A 157 -4.74 9.43 4.79
N PHE A 158 -3.93 10.30 5.39
CA PHE A 158 -2.51 10.02 5.63
C PHE A 158 -2.33 9.37 7.00
N LEU A 159 -1.92 8.13 6.98
CA LEU A 159 -1.83 7.24 8.14
C LEU A 159 -0.39 6.90 8.48
N CYS A 160 -0.14 6.74 9.78
CA CYS A 160 1.15 6.31 10.31
C CYS A 160 0.97 5.27 11.40
N LYS A 161 1.94 4.37 11.52
CA LYS A 161 2.07 3.44 12.64
C LYS A 161 3.54 3.26 13.00
N GLU A 162 3.87 3.46 14.28
CA GLU A 162 5.13 2.96 14.83
C GLU A 162 5.11 1.42 14.90
N LEU A 163 6.18 0.82 14.43
CA LEU A 163 6.44 -0.61 14.60
C LEU A 163 7.41 -0.86 15.77
N ILE A 164 8.26 0.11 16.06
CA ILE A 164 9.17 0.13 17.22
C ILE A 164 8.69 1.25 18.14
N PRO A 165 8.23 0.94 19.36
CA PRO A 165 7.72 1.95 20.27
C PRO A 165 8.73 3.10 20.54
N GLY A 166 8.28 4.33 20.41
CA GLY A 166 9.10 5.53 20.62
C GLY A 166 10.01 5.89 19.44
N TYR A 167 9.89 5.22 18.30
CA TYR A 167 10.71 5.51 17.13
C TYR A 167 10.54 6.94 16.61
N LEU A 168 9.33 7.46 16.72
CA LEU A 168 8.95 8.80 16.29
C LEU A 168 8.90 9.82 17.43
N ASP A 169 9.36 9.47 18.64
CA ASP A 169 9.36 10.38 19.78
C ASP A 169 10.18 11.65 19.48
N GLY A 170 9.54 12.81 19.61
CA GLY A 170 10.16 14.10 19.35
C GLY A 170 10.45 14.39 17.88
N ILE A 171 9.90 13.61 16.96
CA ILE A 171 9.98 13.86 15.52
C ILE A 171 8.76 14.67 15.09
N SER A 172 9.00 15.76 14.37
CA SER A 172 8.02 16.42 13.51
C SER A 172 8.66 16.62 12.13
N GLY A 173 7.88 16.60 11.07
CA GLY A 173 8.47 16.68 9.73
C GLY A 173 7.46 16.45 8.61
N GLU A 174 7.99 16.30 7.43
CA GLU A 174 7.20 16.10 6.20
C GLU A 174 7.53 14.75 5.56
N TYR A 175 6.48 14.07 5.11
CA TYR A 175 6.58 12.83 4.34
C TYR A 175 6.24 13.11 2.88
N GLU A 176 7.10 12.65 1.99
CA GLU A 176 6.86 12.59 0.55
C GLU A 176 6.79 11.13 0.09
N PRO A 177 5.77 10.74 -0.69
CA PRO A 177 5.72 9.38 -1.24
C PRO A 177 6.95 9.10 -2.12
N PRO A 178 7.50 7.87 -2.11
CA PRO A 178 8.51 7.46 -3.08
C PRO A 178 8.08 7.74 -4.53
N GLN A 179 9.06 8.10 -5.37
CA GLN A 179 8.80 8.54 -6.76
C GLN A 179 7.99 7.53 -7.57
N GLY A 180 8.15 6.24 -7.30
CA GLY A 180 7.40 5.19 -7.99
C GLY A 180 5.87 5.20 -7.76
N TYR A 181 5.36 5.99 -6.82
CA TYR A 181 3.90 6.18 -6.67
C TYR A 181 3.31 7.23 -7.60
N PHE A 182 4.16 8.08 -8.21
CA PHE A 182 3.71 9.07 -9.18
C PHE A 182 3.55 8.41 -10.55
N VAL A 183 2.36 8.55 -11.13
CA VAL A 183 1.94 7.85 -12.35
C VAL A 183 1.82 8.82 -13.52
N ASP A 184 2.45 8.48 -14.64
CA ASP A 184 2.06 9.03 -15.94
C ASP A 184 0.80 8.28 -16.42
N GLU A 185 -0.32 9.01 -16.53
CA GLU A 185 -1.60 8.40 -16.91
C GLU A 185 -1.59 7.82 -18.34
N ALA A 186 -0.82 8.39 -19.26
CA ALA A 186 -0.74 7.88 -20.62
C ALA A 186 0.02 6.54 -20.66
N GLU A 187 1.08 6.41 -19.86
CA GLU A 187 1.81 5.13 -19.71
C GLU A 187 0.96 4.08 -19.03
N ALA A 188 0.21 4.45 -17.99
CA ALA A 188 -0.72 3.55 -17.32
C ALA A 188 -1.85 3.05 -18.25
N GLU A 189 -2.39 3.94 -19.10
CA GLU A 189 -3.38 3.57 -20.12
C GLU A 189 -2.80 2.62 -21.19
N GLU A 190 -1.55 2.81 -21.57
CA GLU A 190 -0.87 1.90 -22.52
C GLU A 190 -0.65 0.53 -21.88
N PHE A 191 -0.18 0.50 -20.64
CA PHE A 191 -0.01 -0.74 -19.87
C PHE A 191 -1.32 -1.50 -19.67
N ASP A 192 -2.43 -0.79 -19.42
CA ASP A 192 -3.75 -1.41 -19.22
C ASP A 192 -4.25 -2.15 -20.47
N LYS A 193 -3.79 -1.79 -21.67
CA LYS A 193 -4.15 -2.50 -22.92
C LYS A 193 -3.63 -3.93 -22.99
N GLU A 194 -2.66 -4.29 -22.17
CA GLU A 194 -2.16 -5.66 -22.08
C GLU A 194 -3.10 -6.59 -21.32
N PHE A 195 -4.16 -6.06 -20.72
CA PHE A 195 -5.16 -6.81 -19.96
C PHE A 195 -6.49 -6.88 -20.69
N PRO A 196 -7.38 -7.81 -20.29
CA PRO A 196 -8.72 -7.88 -20.88
C PRO A 196 -9.48 -6.57 -20.75
N VAL A 197 -10.14 -6.17 -21.84
CA VAL A 197 -10.92 -4.92 -21.86
C VAL A 197 -12.03 -4.96 -20.82
N LYS A 198 -12.14 -3.90 -20.04
CA LYS A 198 -13.19 -3.71 -19.02
C LYS A 198 -13.77 -2.31 -19.14
N GLU A 199 -15.05 -2.18 -18.80
CA GLU A 199 -15.75 -0.91 -18.81
C GLU A 199 -15.29 -0.03 -17.63
N LYS A 200 -14.85 1.19 -17.94
CA LYS A 200 -14.54 2.23 -16.95
C LYS A 200 -15.81 2.97 -16.57
N LEU A 201 -16.21 2.86 -15.32
CA LEU A 201 -17.45 3.45 -14.81
C LEU A 201 -17.15 4.58 -13.83
N LYS A 202 -17.85 5.72 -14.04
CA LYS A 202 -17.88 6.78 -13.04
C LYS A 202 -18.96 6.47 -12.02
N LEU A 203 -18.55 6.18 -10.79
CA LEU A 203 -19.43 5.74 -9.71
C LEU A 203 -19.45 6.76 -8.56
N PRO A 204 -20.55 6.87 -7.79
CA PRO A 204 -20.59 7.68 -6.58
C PRO A 204 -19.52 7.22 -5.56
N GLY A 205 -18.84 8.16 -4.93
CA GLY A 205 -17.81 7.88 -3.92
C GLY A 205 -16.39 7.69 -4.46
N GLN A 206 -16.20 7.76 -5.78
CA GLN A 206 -14.86 7.89 -6.36
C GLN A 206 -14.29 9.27 -6.03
N ILE A 207 -12.98 9.31 -5.81
CA ILE A 207 -12.25 10.51 -5.37
C ILE A 207 -11.48 11.19 -6.49
N PHE A 208 -11.45 10.60 -7.70
CA PHE A 208 -10.77 11.13 -8.90
C PHE A 208 -11.70 11.14 -10.12
#